data_c151450d3f005ded78a07939ac249b98
#
_entry.id   c151450d3f005ded78a07939ac249b98
#
_cell.length_a   1.000
_cell.length_b   1.000
_cell.length_c   1.000
_cell.angle_alpha   90.00
_cell.angle_beta   90.00
_cell.angle_gamma   90.00
#
_symmetry.space_group_name_H-M   'P 1'
#
loop_
_entity.id
_entity.type
_entity.pdbx_description
1 polymer ?
#
loop_
_entity_poly.entity_id
_entity_poly.type
_entity_poly.pdbx_seq_one_letter_code
_entity_poly.pdbx_strand_id
1 'polypeptide(L)'
;MCIRDRIAGATPADEEDWRTEYLDSIISVRVVDGFDEAAAHISTYGSNHTDCIITENADSAERFLREIDSAIVMVNASTQFADGGEFGMGAEIGIATGRMHARGPVGAAQLTSFKYLVRGNGQVRDG
;
A
#
# COMPACT_ATOMS: atom_id res chain seq x y z
N MET A 1 -24.09 -10.85 4.76
CA MET A 1 -24.05 -11.55 6.08
C MET A 1 -23.28 -10.65 7.03
N CYS A 2 -23.88 -10.24 8.12
CA CYS A 2 -23.25 -9.27 9.05
C CYS A 2 -22.23 -9.96 9.95
N ILE A 3 -21.07 -9.34 10.16
CA ILE A 3 -20.03 -9.86 11.08
C ILE A 3 -20.50 -9.96 12.53
N ARG A 4 -21.47 -9.11 12.91
CA ARG A 4 -22.12 -9.10 14.24
C ARG A 4 -22.66 -10.46 14.65
N ASP A 5 -23.07 -11.28 13.69
CA ASP A 5 -23.62 -12.62 13.95
C ASP A 5 -22.52 -13.65 14.29
N ARG A 6 -21.24 -13.28 14.11
CA ARG A 6 -20.09 -14.17 14.31
C ARG A 6 -19.13 -13.71 15.41
N ILE A 7 -19.12 -12.42 15.76
CA ILE A 7 -18.21 -11.87 16.77
C ILE A 7 -19.06 -11.26 17.88
N ALA A 8 -19.06 -11.92 19.03
CA ALA A 8 -19.76 -11.43 20.21
C ALA A 8 -19.17 -10.08 20.65
N GLY A 9 -20.05 -9.10 20.85
CA GLY A 9 -19.67 -7.76 21.30
C GLY A 9 -19.26 -6.79 20.18
N ALA A 10 -19.29 -7.19 18.89
CA ALA A 10 -19.06 -6.28 17.80
C ALA A 10 -20.22 -5.26 17.65
N THR A 11 -19.88 -4.00 17.45
CA THR A 11 -20.83 -2.93 17.11
C THR A 11 -21.07 -2.94 15.60
N PRO A 12 -22.31 -2.73 15.11
CA PRO A 12 -22.54 -2.58 13.67
C PRO A 12 -21.77 -1.38 13.12
N ALA A 13 -21.05 -1.58 12.04
CA ALA A 13 -20.39 -0.50 11.30
C ALA A 13 -21.38 0.19 10.35
N ASP A 14 -21.15 1.47 10.09
CA ASP A 14 -21.85 2.27 9.10
C ASP A 14 -20.88 2.77 8.00
N GLU A 15 -21.35 3.60 7.09
CA GLU A 15 -20.54 4.10 5.97
C GLU A 15 -19.38 5.01 6.40
N GLU A 16 -19.49 5.70 7.53
CA GLU A 16 -18.44 6.56 8.06
C GLU A 16 -17.28 5.74 8.62
N ASP A 17 -17.57 4.57 9.22
CA ASP A 17 -16.55 3.68 9.76
C ASP A 17 -15.51 3.26 8.72
N TRP A 18 -15.92 3.12 7.45
CA TRP A 18 -14.99 2.71 6.36
C TRP A 18 -13.99 3.81 5.98
N ARG A 19 -14.24 5.06 6.38
CA ARG A 19 -13.39 6.23 6.09
C ARG A 19 -12.68 6.76 7.31
N THR A 20 -13.02 6.24 8.50
CA THR A 20 -12.51 6.75 9.77
C THR A 20 -11.20 6.08 10.15
N GLU A 21 -10.18 6.90 10.39
CA GLU A 21 -8.98 6.52 11.09
C GLU A 21 -9.17 6.78 12.58
N TYR A 22 -9.41 5.73 13.37
CA TYR A 22 -9.80 5.87 14.77
C TYR A 22 -8.68 6.34 15.70
N LEU A 23 -7.41 6.12 15.33
CA LEU A 23 -6.23 6.39 16.18
C LEU A 23 -6.34 5.75 17.58
N ASP A 24 -6.98 4.59 17.65
CA ASP A 24 -7.27 3.83 18.86
C ASP A 24 -7.27 2.33 18.56
N SER A 25 -7.40 1.49 19.57
CA SER A 25 -7.51 0.03 19.45
C SER A 25 -8.89 -0.40 18.91
N ILE A 26 -9.30 0.19 17.79
CA ILE A 26 -10.55 -0.06 17.07
C ILE A 26 -10.25 -0.52 15.66
N ILE A 27 -10.97 -1.52 15.19
CA ILE A 27 -10.85 -2.04 13.81
C ILE A 27 -12.22 -2.19 13.17
N SER A 28 -12.41 -1.68 11.97
CA SER A 28 -13.57 -1.95 11.14
C SER A 28 -13.39 -3.23 10.35
N VAL A 29 -14.40 -4.09 10.35
CA VAL A 29 -14.36 -5.39 9.68
C VAL A 29 -15.57 -5.57 8.78
N ARG A 30 -15.33 -5.86 7.51
CA ARG A 30 -16.36 -6.18 6.51
C ARG A 30 -16.16 -7.60 5.98
N VAL A 31 -17.24 -8.36 5.93
CA VAL A 31 -17.27 -9.65 5.21
C VAL A 31 -17.75 -9.40 3.79
N VAL A 32 -17.02 -9.95 2.83
CA VAL A 32 -17.28 -9.81 1.40
C VAL A 32 -17.44 -11.20 0.75
N ASP A 33 -18.08 -11.27 -0.41
CA ASP A 33 -18.35 -12.55 -1.08
C ASP A 33 -17.16 -13.06 -1.91
N GLY A 34 -16.10 -12.27 -2.06
CA GLY A 34 -14.91 -12.70 -2.78
C GLY A 34 -13.96 -11.56 -3.11
N PHE A 35 -12.98 -11.90 -3.94
CA PHE A 35 -11.88 -11.00 -4.31
C PHE A 35 -12.36 -9.68 -4.93
N ASP A 36 -13.29 -9.74 -5.88
CA ASP A 36 -13.74 -8.54 -6.61
C ASP A 36 -14.41 -7.52 -5.68
N GLU A 37 -15.22 -7.99 -4.73
CA GLU A 37 -15.83 -7.12 -3.74
C GLU A 37 -14.79 -6.56 -2.77
N ALA A 38 -13.80 -7.36 -2.36
CA ALA A 38 -12.69 -6.89 -1.53
C ALA A 38 -11.89 -5.79 -2.24
N ALA A 39 -11.50 -6.02 -3.49
CA ALA A 39 -10.76 -5.06 -4.30
C ALA A 39 -11.54 -3.75 -4.52
N ALA A 40 -12.84 -3.84 -4.78
CA ALA A 40 -13.72 -2.69 -4.93
C ALA A 40 -13.82 -1.90 -3.61
N HIS A 41 -13.91 -2.59 -2.46
CA HIS A 41 -13.93 -1.95 -1.16
C HIS A 41 -12.63 -1.21 -0.86
N ILE A 42 -11.47 -1.85 -1.07
CA ILE A 42 -10.15 -1.23 -0.93
C ILE A 42 -10.03 0.01 -1.82
N SER A 43 -10.40 -0.11 -3.08
CA SER A 43 -10.35 1.01 -4.03
C SER A 43 -11.25 2.20 -3.65
N THR A 44 -12.36 1.94 -2.96
CA THR A 44 -13.34 2.97 -2.59
C THR A 44 -12.97 3.67 -1.28
N TYR A 45 -12.46 2.92 -0.32
CA TYR A 45 -12.30 3.39 1.07
C TYR A 45 -10.84 3.43 1.53
N GLY A 46 -9.94 2.73 0.84
CA GLY A 46 -8.52 2.68 1.19
C GLY A 46 -7.80 4.02 1.03
N SER A 47 -6.75 4.21 1.82
CA SER A 47 -5.88 5.39 1.78
C SER A 47 -4.87 5.37 0.63
N ASN A 48 -4.80 4.30 -0.15
CA ASN A 48 -3.75 3.99 -1.12
C ASN A 48 -2.33 3.91 -0.51
N HIS A 49 -2.24 3.68 0.78
CA HIS A 49 -0.98 3.56 1.50
C HIS A 49 -0.46 2.12 1.44
N THR A 50 -1.00 1.24 2.25
CA THR A 50 -0.53 -0.14 2.41
C THR A 50 -1.69 -1.10 2.53
N ASP A 51 -1.72 -2.10 1.67
CA ASP A 51 -2.68 -3.19 1.72
C ASP A 51 -2.00 -4.54 1.71
N CYS A 52 -2.54 -5.50 2.44
CA CYS A 52 -2.01 -6.86 2.55
C CYS A 52 -3.11 -7.90 2.41
N ILE A 53 -2.83 -8.95 1.67
CA ILE A 53 -3.64 -10.17 1.66
C ILE A 53 -2.96 -11.26 2.47
N ILE A 54 -3.75 -11.99 3.27
CA ILE A 54 -3.33 -13.22 3.93
C ILE A 54 -4.02 -14.38 3.23
N THR A 55 -3.26 -15.21 2.55
CA THR A 55 -3.81 -16.31 1.76
C THR A 55 -2.78 -17.41 1.51
N GLU A 56 -3.25 -18.65 1.41
CA GLU A 56 -2.48 -19.80 0.90
C GLU A 56 -2.69 -20.03 -0.61
N ASN A 57 -3.66 -19.33 -1.22
CA ASN A 57 -3.96 -19.45 -2.64
C ASN A 57 -3.03 -18.54 -3.45
N ALA A 58 -2.11 -19.15 -4.21
CA ALA A 58 -1.13 -18.43 -5.00
C ALA A 58 -1.75 -17.53 -6.10
N ASP A 59 -2.83 -17.97 -6.74
CA ASP A 59 -3.49 -17.18 -7.78
C ASP A 59 -4.14 -15.92 -7.19
N SER A 60 -4.74 -16.04 -6.01
CA SER A 60 -5.30 -14.90 -5.28
C SER A 60 -4.20 -13.93 -4.83
N ALA A 61 -3.07 -14.44 -4.38
CA ALA A 61 -1.91 -13.63 -3.99
C ALA A 61 -1.37 -12.81 -5.17
N GLU A 62 -1.10 -13.47 -6.30
CA GLU A 62 -0.61 -12.81 -7.51
C GLU A 62 -1.63 -11.82 -8.10
N ARG A 63 -2.90 -12.17 -8.03
CA ARG A 63 -3.98 -11.27 -8.44
C ARG A 63 -4.02 -10.01 -7.58
N PHE A 64 -3.89 -10.15 -6.27
CA PHE A 64 -3.87 -9.05 -5.31
C PHE A 64 -2.69 -8.10 -5.57
N LEU A 65 -1.48 -8.63 -5.71
CA LEU A 65 -0.29 -7.84 -6.02
C LEU A 65 -0.41 -7.04 -7.33
N ARG A 66 -1.14 -7.57 -8.30
CA ARG A 66 -1.28 -6.94 -9.62
C ARG A 66 -2.43 -5.95 -9.71
N GLU A 67 -3.55 -6.21 -9.03
CA GLU A 67 -4.80 -5.44 -9.19
C GLU A 67 -4.99 -4.36 -8.12
N ILE A 68 -4.43 -4.52 -6.93
CA ILE A 68 -4.51 -3.49 -5.89
C ILE A 68 -3.47 -2.40 -6.17
N ASP A 69 -3.92 -1.15 -6.22
CA ASP A 69 -3.09 0.00 -6.58
C ASP A 69 -2.80 0.89 -5.36
N SER A 70 -2.22 0.30 -4.33
CA SER A 70 -1.66 1.02 -3.18
C SER A 70 -0.16 1.22 -3.33
N ALA A 71 0.41 2.15 -2.58
CA ALA A 71 1.85 2.43 -2.64
C ALA A 71 2.68 1.22 -2.22
N ILE A 72 2.15 0.43 -1.29
CA ILE A 72 2.74 -0.83 -0.82
C ILE A 72 1.66 -1.90 -0.83
N VAL A 73 1.92 -2.99 -1.52
CA VAL A 73 1.02 -4.15 -1.59
C VAL A 73 1.77 -5.39 -1.15
N MET A 74 1.24 -6.12 -0.20
CA MET A 74 1.91 -7.22 0.48
C MET A 74 1.09 -8.52 0.43
N VAL A 75 1.78 -9.63 0.54
CA VAL A 75 1.20 -10.96 0.72
C VAL A 75 1.81 -11.60 1.96
N ASN A 76 0.99 -12.08 2.88
CA ASN A 76 1.38 -12.84 4.07
C ASN A 76 2.45 -12.16 4.93
N ALA A 77 2.42 -10.84 5.00
CA ALA A 77 3.33 -10.04 5.81
C ALA A 77 2.57 -9.06 6.70
N SER A 78 3.18 -8.65 7.79
CA SER A 78 2.64 -7.57 8.60
C SER A 78 2.76 -6.24 7.86
N THR A 79 1.72 -5.42 7.88
CA THR A 79 1.76 -4.06 7.33
C THR A 79 2.76 -3.15 8.05
N GLN A 80 3.26 -3.55 9.22
CA GLN A 80 4.35 -2.86 9.92
C GLN A 80 5.69 -2.87 9.16
N PHE A 81 5.86 -3.78 8.18
CA PHE A 81 7.01 -3.72 7.27
C PHE A 81 6.96 -2.58 6.26
N ALA A 82 5.85 -1.84 6.20
CA ALA A 82 5.72 -0.63 5.38
C ALA A 82 6.49 0.54 6.02
N ASP A 83 7.80 0.46 6.00
CA ASP A 83 8.73 1.40 6.64
C ASP A 83 9.98 1.58 5.78
N GLY A 84 10.46 2.81 5.63
CA GLY A 84 11.64 3.12 4.83
C GLY A 84 12.93 2.51 5.39
N GLY A 85 13.01 2.28 6.70
CA GLY A 85 14.13 1.56 7.33
C GLY A 85 14.13 0.10 6.94
N GLU A 86 12.96 -0.57 6.99
CA GLU A 86 12.80 -1.96 6.58
C GLU A 86 13.09 -2.17 5.09
N PHE A 87 12.76 -1.20 4.25
CA PHE A 87 13.05 -1.23 2.80
C PHE A 87 14.50 -0.82 2.45
N GLY A 88 15.35 -0.60 3.45
CA GLY A 88 16.76 -0.27 3.23
C GLY A 88 17.00 1.16 2.71
N MET A 89 16.05 2.06 2.86
CA MET A 89 16.16 3.46 2.43
C MET A 89 16.92 4.34 3.43
N GLY A 90 17.33 3.77 4.56
CA GLY A 90 18.08 4.44 5.63
C GLY A 90 17.25 5.33 6.55
N ALA A 91 16.20 5.93 6.06
CA ALA A 91 15.25 6.74 6.82
C ALA A 91 13.92 6.84 6.07
N GLU A 92 12.87 7.19 6.78
CA GLU A 92 11.60 7.62 6.23
C GLU A 92 11.33 9.06 6.64
N ILE A 93 11.30 9.96 5.68
CA ILE A 93 11.05 11.40 5.91
C ILE A 93 9.56 11.70 5.72
N GLY A 94 8.89 10.85 4.98
CA GLY A 94 7.46 10.90 4.74
C GLY A 94 6.99 9.71 3.92
N ILE A 95 5.69 9.65 3.67
CA ILE A 95 5.04 8.62 2.85
C ILE A 95 4.20 9.31 1.79
N ALA A 96 4.37 8.91 0.54
CA ALA A 96 3.60 9.40 -0.59
C ALA A 96 2.69 8.30 -1.13
N THR A 97 1.38 8.53 -1.14
CA THR A 97 0.39 7.55 -1.63
C THR A 97 -0.03 7.79 -3.07
N GLY A 98 0.24 8.98 -3.60
CA GLY A 98 -0.04 9.33 -4.99
C GLY A 98 0.82 8.56 -6.01
N ARG A 99 0.43 8.62 -7.29
CA ARG A 99 1.12 7.90 -8.39
C ARG A 99 2.29 8.67 -8.99
N MET A 100 2.50 9.90 -8.59
CA MET A 100 3.67 10.69 -8.98
C MET A 100 4.90 10.26 -8.16
N HIS A 101 6.08 10.51 -8.68
CA HIS A 101 7.33 10.29 -7.95
C HIS A 101 7.42 11.27 -6.73
N ALA A 102 7.80 10.83 -5.54
CA ALA A 102 8.04 9.46 -5.13
C ALA A 102 6.74 8.81 -4.66
N ARG A 103 6.68 7.47 -4.63
CA ARG A 103 5.53 6.72 -4.12
C ARG A 103 5.99 5.72 -3.05
N GLY A 104 5.18 5.57 -1.98
CA GLY A 104 5.54 4.78 -0.80
C GLY A 104 6.44 5.56 0.16
N PRO A 105 7.32 4.88 0.91
CA PRO A 105 8.28 5.53 1.80
C PRO A 105 9.19 6.49 1.03
N VAL A 106 9.42 7.67 1.60
CA VAL A 106 10.23 8.73 1.03
C VAL A 106 11.46 8.93 1.89
N GLY A 107 12.60 8.49 1.40
CA GLY A 107 13.90 8.67 2.03
C GLY A 107 14.72 9.78 1.36
N ALA A 108 16.00 9.88 1.72
CA ALA A 108 16.89 10.92 1.20
C ALA A 108 17.05 10.85 -0.33
N ALA A 109 17.12 9.64 -0.91
CA ALA A 109 17.28 9.47 -2.34
C ALA A 109 16.09 10.02 -3.15
N GLN A 110 14.87 9.89 -2.62
CA GLN A 110 13.65 10.39 -3.27
C GLN A 110 13.52 11.92 -3.21
N LEU A 111 14.18 12.56 -2.24
CA LEU A 111 14.17 14.02 -2.06
C LEU A 111 15.36 14.72 -2.70
N THR A 112 16.24 13.97 -3.33
CA THR A 112 17.43 14.53 -4.00
C THR A 112 17.34 14.36 -5.52
N SER A 113 18.14 15.11 -6.23
CA SER A 113 18.33 14.96 -7.67
C SER A 113 19.81 14.73 -7.99
N PHE A 114 20.08 14.30 -9.19
CA PHE A 114 21.45 14.07 -9.66
C PHE A 114 21.71 14.82 -10.97
N LYS A 115 22.99 14.99 -11.30
CA LYS A 115 23.43 15.48 -12.60
C LYS A 115 24.41 14.51 -13.23
N TYR A 116 24.40 14.42 -14.54
CA TYR A 116 25.40 13.66 -15.28
C TYR A 116 26.65 14.49 -15.45
N LEU A 117 27.82 13.93 -15.16
CA LEU A 117 29.13 14.49 -15.45
C LEU A 117 29.77 13.67 -16.56
N VAL A 118 29.82 14.23 -17.75
CA VAL A 118 30.41 13.58 -18.93
C VAL A 118 31.74 14.23 -19.24
N ARG A 119 32.78 13.41 -19.34
CA ARG A 119 34.11 13.84 -19.79
C ARG A 119 34.44 13.11 -21.07
N GLY A 120 34.54 13.83 -22.16
CA GLY A 120 34.91 13.32 -23.46
C GLY A 120 36.33 13.76 -23.86
N ASN A 121 36.87 13.17 -24.91
CA ASN A 121 38.13 13.53 -25.56
C ASN A 121 37.95 13.72 -27.08
N GLY A 122 36.79 14.22 -27.50
CA GLY A 122 36.51 14.49 -28.92
C GLY A 122 35.64 13.44 -29.61
N GLN A 123 35.00 12.52 -28.85
CA GLN A 123 34.06 11.58 -29.45
C GLN A 123 32.90 12.34 -30.09
N VAL A 124 32.53 11.90 -31.28
CA VAL A 124 31.33 12.34 -31.99
C VAL A 124 30.33 11.18 -32.01
N ARG A 125 29.10 11.52 -32.22
CA ARG A 125 28.04 10.54 -32.41
C ARG A 125 27.90 10.27 -33.89
N ASP A 126 28.04 9.01 -34.28
CA ASP A 126 27.77 8.59 -35.65
C ASP A 126 26.29 8.79 -35.97
N GLY A 127 26.01 9.38 -37.16
CA GLY A 127 24.66 9.73 -37.59
C GLY A 127 23.80 8.54 -38.03
#